data_2df8347d0788b35318615e17d0d4c954
#
_entry.id   2df8347d0788b35318615e17d0d4c954
#
_cell.length_a   1.000
_cell.length_b   1.000
_cell.length_c   1.000
_cell.angle_alpha   90.00
_cell.angle_beta   90.00
_cell.angle_gamma   90.00
#
_symmetry.space_group_name_H-M   'P 1'
#
loop_
_entity.id
_entity.type
_entity.pdbx_description
1 polymer ?
#
loop_
_entity_poly.entity_id
_entity_poly.type
_entity_poly.pdbx_seq_one_letter_code
_entity_poly.pdbx_strand_id
1 'polypeptide(L)'
;MNATKLNSEFAVAAQIGLPDIASAAKAGFRSIICNRPDGEGWGQPRFAEIEKAAKAAGLEAAYLPIVPGQMGPQQIEAFDGLMARLPKPVLAYCRSGARSSGLWAASRSSRR
;
A
#
# COMPACT_ATOMS: atom_id res chain seq x y z
N MET A 1 11.76 8.32 0.83
CA MET A 1 10.91 7.15 0.49
C MET A 1 11.57 6.37 -0.62
N ASN A 2 11.76 5.09 -0.41
CA ASN A 2 12.34 4.20 -1.40
C ASN A 2 11.28 3.22 -1.89
N ALA A 3 10.70 3.50 -3.05
CA ALA A 3 9.71 2.62 -3.65
C ALA A 3 10.37 1.69 -4.65
N THR A 4 10.02 0.42 -4.61
CA THR A 4 10.50 -0.58 -5.56
C THR A 4 9.35 -0.94 -6.50
N LYS A 5 9.52 -0.67 -7.79
CA LYS A 5 8.51 -1.03 -8.78
C LYS A 5 8.52 -2.53 -9.01
N LEU A 6 7.35 -3.16 -8.92
CA LEU A 6 7.20 -4.58 -9.24
C LEU A 6 6.66 -4.76 -10.66
N ASN A 7 5.93 -3.77 -11.15
CA ASN A 7 5.59 -3.63 -12.57
C ASN A 7 5.25 -2.16 -12.85
N SER A 8 4.72 -1.83 -14.02
CA SER A 8 4.41 -0.45 -14.39
C SER A 8 3.27 0.17 -13.59
N GLU A 9 2.47 -0.64 -12.90
CA GLU A 9 1.26 -0.20 -12.19
C GLU A 9 1.33 -0.35 -10.69
N PHE A 10 2.39 -0.97 -10.15
CA PHE A 10 2.46 -1.30 -8.74
C PHE A 10 3.88 -1.22 -8.21
N ALA A 11 4.03 -0.57 -7.06
CA ALA A 11 5.30 -0.48 -6.35
C ALA A 11 5.07 -0.71 -4.86
N VAL A 12 6.11 -1.11 -4.15
CA VAL A 12 6.07 -1.33 -2.71
C VAL A 12 7.11 -0.48 -2.01
N ALA A 13 6.86 -0.16 -0.75
CA ALA A 13 7.77 0.60 0.09
C ALA A 13 7.70 0.13 1.53
N ALA A 14 8.76 0.40 2.30
CA ALA A 14 8.72 0.32 3.75
C ALA A 14 7.86 1.48 4.28
N GLN A 15 7.63 1.50 5.60
CA GLN A 15 6.81 2.54 6.23
C GLN A 15 7.14 3.93 5.70
N ILE A 16 6.12 4.63 5.25
CA ILE A 16 6.22 6.02 4.77
C ILE A 16 5.77 6.98 5.87
N GLY A 17 6.27 8.21 5.78
CA GLY A 17 5.82 9.32 6.63
C GLY A 17 4.88 10.24 5.87
N LEU A 18 4.27 11.18 6.57
CA LEU A 18 3.36 12.14 5.94
C LEU A 18 4.02 12.95 4.82
N PRO A 19 5.29 13.40 4.95
CA PRO A 19 5.95 14.12 3.85
C PRO A 19 6.13 13.29 2.59
N ASP A 20 6.18 11.95 2.71
CA ASP A 20 6.37 11.06 1.56
C ASP A 20 5.15 11.03 0.65
N ILE A 21 3.97 11.42 1.14
CA ILE A 21 2.74 11.44 0.35
C ILE A 21 2.86 12.41 -0.81
N ALA A 22 3.35 13.63 -0.55
CA ALA A 22 3.57 14.62 -1.61
C ALA A 22 4.61 14.12 -2.62
N SER A 23 5.67 13.45 -2.13
CA SER A 23 6.70 12.88 -2.99
C SER A 23 6.13 11.78 -3.89
N ALA A 24 5.25 10.94 -3.35
CA ALA A 24 4.57 9.89 -4.13
C ALA A 24 3.71 10.50 -5.24
N ALA A 25 2.96 11.55 -4.92
CA ALA A 25 2.15 12.25 -5.93
C ALA A 25 3.03 12.82 -7.04
N LYS A 26 4.16 13.45 -6.69
CA LYS A 26 5.11 13.99 -7.68
C LYS A 26 5.74 12.90 -8.52
N ALA A 27 5.95 11.73 -7.96
CA ALA A 27 6.51 10.58 -8.68
C ALA A 27 5.50 9.93 -9.63
N GLY A 28 4.25 10.39 -9.62
CA GLY A 28 3.23 9.91 -10.55
C GLY A 28 2.29 8.86 -9.96
N PHE A 29 2.45 8.47 -8.70
CA PHE A 29 1.52 7.54 -8.07
C PHE A 29 0.15 8.21 -7.92
N ARG A 30 -0.90 7.41 -8.07
CA ARG A 30 -2.27 7.89 -7.97
C ARG A 30 -3.03 7.30 -6.79
N SER A 31 -2.54 6.22 -6.21
CA SER A 31 -3.17 5.57 -5.07
C SER A 31 -2.14 5.04 -4.10
N ILE A 32 -2.54 4.92 -2.83
CA ILE A 32 -1.72 4.36 -1.76
C ILE A 32 -2.52 3.28 -1.05
N ILE A 33 -1.89 2.13 -0.81
CA ILE A 33 -2.46 1.05 0.02
C ILE A 33 -1.60 0.92 1.27
N CYS A 34 -2.22 0.99 2.43
CA CYS A 34 -1.56 0.71 3.70
C CYS A 34 -1.82 -0.74 4.11
N ASN A 35 -0.77 -1.55 4.14
CA ASN A 35 -0.88 -2.94 4.59
C ASN A 35 -0.41 -3.12 6.03
N ARG A 36 0.05 -2.07 6.68
CA ARG A 36 0.50 -2.16 8.06
C ARG A 36 -0.63 -1.80 9.02
N PRO A 37 -1.00 -2.71 9.94
CA PRO A 37 -2.02 -2.38 10.95
C PRO A 37 -1.59 -1.18 11.78
N ASP A 38 -2.55 -0.31 12.13
CA ASP A 38 -2.30 0.80 13.04
C ASP A 38 -1.82 0.29 14.39
N GLY A 39 -0.93 1.03 15.03
CA GLY A 39 -0.45 0.70 16.36
C GLY A 39 0.58 -0.42 16.41
N GLU A 40 1.14 -0.81 15.28
CA GLU A 40 2.14 -1.88 15.21
C GLU A 40 3.51 -1.42 15.71
N GLY A 41 3.82 -0.14 15.56
CA GLY A 41 5.10 0.40 15.96
C GLY A 41 4.98 1.77 16.60
N TRP A 42 5.95 2.10 17.43
CA TRP A 42 6.02 3.41 18.08
C TRP A 42 6.28 4.50 17.03
N GLY A 43 5.53 5.60 17.12
CA GLY A 43 5.70 6.71 16.17
C GLY A 43 5.12 6.46 14.77
N GLN A 44 4.47 5.33 14.57
CA GLN A 44 3.86 5.01 13.28
C GLN A 44 2.67 5.93 13.01
N PRO A 45 2.64 6.64 11.86
CA PRO A 45 1.45 7.40 11.48
C PRO A 45 0.24 6.49 11.34
N ARG A 46 -0.90 6.93 11.85
CA ARG A 46 -2.16 6.16 11.70
C ARG A 46 -2.64 6.27 10.28
N PHE A 47 -3.35 5.25 9.81
CA PHE A 47 -3.89 5.27 8.46
C PHE A 47 -4.77 6.51 8.22
N ALA A 48 -5.56 6.93 9.21
CA ALA A 48 -6.40 8.12 9.06
C ALA A 48 -5.58 9.37 8.69
N GLU A 49 -4.37 9.50 9.22
CA GLU A 49 -3.48 10.61 8.90
C GLU A 49 -2.92 10.48 7.47
N ILE A 50 -2.55 9.26 7.09
CA ILE A 50 -2.07 8.96 5.73
C ILE A 50 -3.19 9.24 4.71
N GLU A 51 -4.41 8.81 5.01
CA GLU A 51 -5.56 9.03 4.13
C GLU A 51 -5.84 10.52 3.94
N LYS A 52 -5.80 11.30 5.02
CA LYS A 52 -6.02 12.73 4.95
C LYS A 52 -4.97 13.42 4.07
N ALA A 53 -3.71 13.07 4.27
CA ALA A 53 -2.62 13.62 3.47
C ALA A 53 -2.73 13.21 2.00
N ALA A 54 -3.12 11.96 1.74
CA ALA A 54 -3.32 11.46 0.39
C ALA A 54 -4.40 12.26 -0.34
N LYS A 55 -5.55 12.46 0.30
CA LYS A 55 -6.63 13.26 -0.29
C LYS A 55 -6.19 14.68 -0.59
N ALA A 56 -5.45 15.29 0.31
CA ALA A 56 -4.93 16.65 0.10
C ALA A 56 -3.96 16.71 -1.08
N ALA A 57 -3.27 15.62 -1.40
CA ALA A 57 -2.34 15.53 -2.52
C ALA A 57 -2.97 15.00 -3.81
N GLY A 58 -4.27 14.74 -3.80
CA GLY A 58 -4.99 14.23 -4.97
C GLY A 58 -4.86 12.73 -5.18
N LEU A 59 -4.47 11.98 -4.15
CA LEU A 59 -4.34 10.53 -4.21
C LEU A 59 -5.52 9.85 -3.53
N GLU A 60 -5.85 8.63 -3.99
CA GLU A 60 -6.76 7.77 -3.24
C GLU A 60 -5.95 6.93 -2.27
N ALA A 61 -6.57 6.56 -1.14
CA ALA A 61 -5.93 5.74 -0.13
C ALA A 61 -6.88 4.63 0.30
N ALA A 62 -6.32 3.45 0.52
CA ALA A 62 -7.07 2.30 1.00
C ALA A 62 -6.30 1.61 2.12
N TYR A 63 -7.05 1.08 3.08
CA TYR A 63 -6.50 0.39 4.22
C TYR A 63 -6.80 -1.11 4.11
N LEU A 64 -5.74 -1.91 3.99
CA LEU A 64 -5.85 -3.37 3.95
C LEU A 64 -4.79 -3.93 4.91
N PRO A 65 -5.05 -3.87 6.22
CA PRO A 65 -4.05 -4.30 7.20
C PRO A 65 -3.82 -5.80 7.13
N ILE A 66 -2.56 -6.18 7.12
CA ILE A 66 -2.12 -7.58 7.12
C ILE A 66 -1.32 -7.83 8.38
N VAL A 67 -1.85 -8.64 9.28
CA VAL A 67 -1.12 -9.07 10.45
C VAL A 67 -0.06 -10.07 10.01
N PRO A 68 1.20 -9.95 10.47
CA PRO A 68 2.24 -10.90 10.08
C PRO A 68 1.81 -12.34 10.31
N GLY A 69 2.00 -13.19 9.30
CA GLY A 69 1.63 -14.60 9.36
C GLY A 69 0.16 -14.89 9.07
N GLN A 70 -0.66 -13.88 8.81
CA GLN A 70 -2.10 -14.05 8.60
C GLN A 70 -2.58 -13.66 7.21
N MET A 71 -1.72 -13.75 6.22
CA MET A 71 -2.10 -13.51 4.84
C MET A 71 -2.77 -14.77 4.28
N GLY A 72 -4.06 -14.68 4.05
CA GLY A 72 -4.85 -15.79 3.53
C GLY A 72 -5.68 -15.39 2.32
N PRO A 73 -6.52 -16.30 1.80
CA PRO A 73 -7.32 -16.05 0.59
C PRO A 73 -8.17 -14.79 0.66
N GLN A 74 -8.72 -14.47 1.84
CA GLN A 74 -9.57 -13.28 2.00
C GLN A 74 -8.77 -11.99 1.77
N GLN A 75 -7.55 -11.92 2.30
CA GLN A 75 -6.69 -10.76 2.13
C GLN A 75 -6.24 -10.60 0.68
N ILE A 76 -5.93 -11.72 0.02
CA ILE A 76 -5.52 -11.73 -1.38
C ILE A 76 -6.69 -11.26 -2.27
N GLU A 77 -7.89 -11.76 -2.01
CA GLU A 77 -9.10 -11.35 -2.74
C GLU A 77 -9.39 -9.86 -2.54
N ALA A 78 -9.27 -9.36 -1.30
CA ALA A 78 -9.45 -7.94 -1.01
C ALA A 78 -8.42 -7.09 -1.76
N PHE A 79 -7.18 -7.55 -1.82
CA PHE A 79 -6.12 -6.87 -2.58
C PHE A 79 -6.46 -6.82 -4.08
N ASP A 80 -6.93 -7.93 -4.64
CA ASP A 80 -7.35 -7.98 -6.05
C ASP A 80 -8.47 -6.97 -6.33
N GLY A 81 -9.43 -6.86 -5.42
CA GLY A 81 -10.51 -5.89 -5.54
C GLY A 81 -10.00 -4.45 -5.54
N LEU A 82 -9.05 -4.15 -4.67
CA LEU A 82 -8.43 -2.82 -4.63
C LEU A 82 -7.69 -2.52 -5.92
N MET A 83 -6.89 -3.47 -6.42
CA MET A 83 -6.14 -3.28 -7.67
C MET A 83 -7.05 -3.12 -8.87
N ALA A 84 -8.24 -3.73 -8.84
CA ALA A 84 -9.21 -3.57 -9.92
C ALA A 84 -9.83 -2.17 -9.96
N ARG A 85 -9.96 -1.50 -8.79
CA ARG A 85 -10.70 -0.24 -8.73
C ARG A 85 -9.85 1.00 -8.48
N LEU A 86 -8.67 0.88 -7.85
CA LEU A 86 -7.86 2.06 -7.55
C LEU A 86 -7.17 2.60 -8.80
N PRO A 87 -7.07 3.93 -8.93
CA PRO A 87 -6.26 4.54 -9.99
C PRO A 87 -4.80 4.10 -9.89
N LYS A 88 -4.20 3.82 -11.04
CA LYS A 88 -2.80 3.36 -11.12
C LYS A 88 -1.90 4.49 -11.58
N PRO A 89 -0.61 4.46 -11.22
CA PRO A 89 0.09 3.43 -10.43
C PRO A 89 -0.25 3.49 -8.94
N VAL A 90 -0.16 2.33 -8.28
CA VAL A 90 -0.45 2.17 -6.85
C VAL A 90 0.85 1.95 -6.09
N LEU A 91 0.99 2.63 -4.97
CA LEU A 91 2.09 2.41 -4.01
C LEU A 91 1.51 1.75 -2.77
N ALA A 92 2.00 0.55 -2.45
CA ALA A 92 1.61 -0.14 -1.23
C ALA A 92 2.77 -0.13 -0.25
N TYR A 93 2.48 -0.03 1.05
CA TYR A 93 3.52 -0.06 2.06
C TYR A 93 3.11 -0.88 3.28
N CYS A 94 4.10 -1.41 3.95
CA CYS A 94 3.97 -2.02 5.27
C CYS A 94 5.24 -1.63 6.06
N ARG A 95 5.60 -2.37 7.09
CA ARG A 95 6.78 -2.01 7.86
C ARG A 95 8.06 -2.05 7.01
N SER A 96 8.27 -3.14 6.25
CA SER A 96 9.47 -3.35 5.43
C SER A 96 9.20 -3.43 3.94
N GLY A 97 7.94 -3.51 3.54
CA GLY A 97 7.53 -3.79 2.16
C GLY A 97 7.27 -5.27 1.90
N ALA A 98 7.64 -6.15 2.83
CA ALA A 98 7.54 -7.60 2.61
C ALA A 98 6.09 -8.10 2.50
N ARG A 99 5.19 -7.62 3.38
CA ARG A 99 3.78 -8.01 3.33
C ARG A 99 3.11 -7.52 2.05
N SER A 100 3.41 -6.29 1.65
CA SER A 100 2.89 -5.72 0.41
C SER A 100 3.38 -6.49 -0.81
N SER A 101 4.66 -6.84 -0.86
CA SER A 101 5.23 -7.67 -1.93
C SER A 101 4.61 -9.06 -1.94
N GLY A 102 4.40 -9.65 -0.76
CA GLY A 102 3.79 -10.97 -0.62
C GLY A 102 2.36 -11.00 -1.14
N LEU A 103 1.57 -9.97 -0.86
CA LEU A 103 0.21 -9.85 -1.40
C LEU A 103 0.21 -9.82 -2.92
N TRP A 104 1.09 -9.00 -3.50
CA TRP A 104 1.20 -8.87 -4.95
C TRP A 104 1.58 -10.19 -5.59
N ALA A 105 2.60 -10.87 -5.04
CA ALA A 105 3.05 -12.16 -5.56
C ALA A 105 1.96 -13.24 -5.46
N ALA A 106 1.28 -13.32 -4.31
CA ALA A 106 0.20 -14.28 -4.09
C ALA A 106 -0.98 -14.01 -5.01
N SER A 107 -1.34 -12.74 -5.21
CA SER A 107 -2.41 -12.34 -6.11
C SER A 107 -2.12 -12.78 -7.54
N ARG A 108 -0.90 -12.57 -8.02
CA ARG A 108 -0.53 -12.97 -9.38
C ARG A 108 -0.54 -14.50 -9.54
N SER A 109 -0.08 -15.24 -8.55
CA SER A 109 -0.10 -16.71 -8.58
C SER A 109 -1.52 -17.26 -8.61
N SER A 110 -2.45 -16.67 -7.88
CA SER A 110 -3.83 -17.15 -7.79
C SER A 110 -4.67 -16.83 -9.04
N ARG A 111 -4.15 -16.00 -9.94
CA ARG A 111 -4.88 -15.56 -11.15
C ARG A 111 -4.60 -16.41 -12.39
N ARG A 112 -4.00 -17.54 -12.20
CA ARG A 112 -3.74 -18.46 -13.30
C ARG A 112 -4.98 -19.26 -13.68
#